data_785a8fb2de5fee3784ec4e439a8d22f0
#
_entry.id   785a8fb2de5fee3784ec4e439a8d22f0
#
_cell.length_a   1.000
_cell.length_b   1.000
_cell.length_c   1.000
_cell.angle_alpha   90.00
_cell.angle_beta   90.00
_cell.angle_gamma   90.00
#
_symmetry.space_group_name_H-M   'P 1'
#
loop_
_entity.id
_entity.type
_entity.pdbx_description
1 polymer ?
#
loop_
_entity_poly.entity_id
_entity_poly.type
_entity_poly.pdbx_seq_one_letter_code
_entity_poly.pdbx_strand_id
1 'polypeptide(L)'
;MKYYLIAGEASGDLHGSKLIEALKEKDDKAQIRFWGGDLMQEAGGVLVKHYKMLAFMGFWEVVTHLGTILKNIKFCKKDITRFQPDVIIYIDYPGFNLRIAKWANQEGFKNHFYISPQVWAWKESRVYRMKKDLDALYVILPFEKDFFETKHQFKVQFVGHPLLDTLTQRKKSADFIKKNRLSEEKKLIALLPGSRKQEIKKMLPIFLKIAPLFPQFEFIIAGAPGI
;
A
#
# COMPACT_ATOMS: atom_id res chain seq x y z
N MET A 1 5.07 12.16 -19.90
CA MET A 1 3.87 12.58 -19.12
C MET A 1 4.24 12.98 -17.70
N LYS A 2 3.37 13.74 -17.03
CA LYS A 2 3.51 14.09 -15.61
C LYS A 2 2.62 13.19 -14.73
N TYR A 3 3.23 12.46 -13.83
CA TYR A 3 2.55 11.52 -12.94
C TYR A 3 2.63 12.01 -11.48
N TYR A 4 1.52 11.98 -10.77
CA TYR A 4 1.49 12.28 -9.33
C TYR A 4 1.01 11.05 -8.56
N LEU A 5 1.89 10.40 -7.79
CA LEU A 5 1.58 9.17 -7.07
C LEU A 5 1.36 9.45 -5.58
N ILE A 6 0.40 8.76 -4.95
CA ILE A 6 0.15 8.91 -3.52
C ILE A 6 0.06 7.53 -2.85
N ALA A 7 1.10 7.19 -2.09
CA ALA A 7 1.18 6.04 -1.22
C ALA A 7 1.34 6.49 0.24
N GLY A 8 0.54 5.97 1.14
CA GLY A 8 0.50 6.41 2.55
C GLY A 8 1.08 5.42 3.54
N GLU A 9 1.59 4.26 3.09
CA GLU A 9 2.09 3.17 3.93
C GLU A 9 3.28 2.47 3.27
N ALA A 10 4.02 1.66 4.03
CA ALA A 10 5.18 0.92 3.54
C ALA A 10 4.84 -0.06 2.39
N SER A 11 3.68 -0.70 2.44
CA SER A 11 3.19 -1.55 1.33
C SER A 11 2.94 -0.75 0.06
N GLY A 12 2.35 0.44 0.20
CA GLY A 12 2.14 1.35 -0.92
C GLY A 12 3.45 1.87 -1.51
N ASP A 13 4.48 2.11 -0.68
CA ASP A 13 5.82 2.48 -1.11
C ASP A 13 6.46 1.38 -1.98
N LEU A 14 6.37 0.11 -1.53
CA LEU A 14 6.86 -1.04 -2.28
C LEU A 14 6.16 -1.17 -3.65
N HIS A 15 4.82 -1.07 -3.68
CA HIS A 15 4.07 -1.18 -4.93
C HIS A 15 4.28 0.04 -5.83
N GLY A 16 4.39 1.22 -5.22
CA GLY A 16 4.67 2.47 -5.92
C GLY A 16 6.04 2.50 -6.57
N SER A 17 7.06 1.92 -5.93
CA SER A 17 8.39 1.83 -6.52
C SER A 17 8.40 1.01 -7.80
N LYS A 18 7.73 -0.16 -7.80
CA LYS A 18 7.60 -1.00 -9.00
C LYS A 18 6.79 -0.32 -10.10
N LEU A 19 5.75 0.42 -9.73
CA LEU A 19 5.00 1.21 -10.70
C LEU A 19 5.85 2.34 -11.31
N ILE A 20 6.68 3.02 -10.52
CA ILE A 20 7.61 4.05 -11.01
C ILE A 20 8.61 3.45 -12.01
N GLU A 21 9.23 2.31 -11.68
CA GLU A 21 10.14 1.60 -12.58
C GLU A 21 9.44 1.32 -13.94
N ALA A 22 8.26 0.70 -13.91
CA ALA A 22 7.49 0.36 -15.10
C ALA A 22 7.04 1.60 -15.91
N LEU A 23 6.66 2.68 -15.25
CA LEU A 23 6.30 3.93 -15.92
C LEU A 23 7.50 4.55 -16.66
N LYS A 24 8.68 4.53 -16.06
CA LYS A 24 9.91 5.04 -16.67
C LYS A 24 10.40 4.19 -17.84
N GLU A 25 10.16 2.87 -17.80
CA GLU A 25 10.43 1.98 -18.94
C GLU A 25 9.53 2.28 -20.15
N LYS A 26 8.30 2.76 -19.92
CA LYS A 26 7.32 3.04 -20.97
C LYS A 26 7.31 4.51 -21.40
N ASP A 27 7.80 5.41 -20.57
CA ASP A 27 7.82 6.86 -20.82
C ASP A 27 9.15 7.43 -20.30
N ASP A 28 10.14 7.50 -21.17
CA ASP A 28 11.50 8.04 -20.88
C ASP A 28 11.49 9.51 -20.48
N LYS A 29 10.40 10.24 -20.79
CA LYS A 29 10.17 11.63 -20.39
C LYS A 29 9.25 11.76 -19.18
N ALA A 30 8.98 10.66 -18.46
CA ALA A 30 8.14 10.66 -17.30
C ALA A 30 8.65 11.64 -16.21
N GLN A 31 7.83 12.61 -15.85
CA GLN A 31 8.04 13.46 -14.70
C GLN A 31 7.20 12.94 -13.54
N ILE A 32 7.85 12.40 -12.53
CA ILE A 32 7.17 11.72 -11.43
C ILE A 32 7.35 12.51 -10.16
N ARG A 33 6.23 12.84 -9.49
CA ARG A 33 6.18 13.48 -8.20
C ARG A 33 5.30 12.64 -7.27
N PHE A 34 5.72 12.41 -6.02
CA PHE A 34 5.01 11.43 -5.21
C PHE A 34 5.04 11.71 -3.70
N TRP A 35 4.05 11.16 -3.03
CA TRP A 35 4.02 10.85 -1.61
C TRP A 35 4.30 9.37 -1.45
N GLY A 36 5.30 8.98 -0.67
CA GLY A 36 5.74 7.59 -0.56
C GLY A 36 6.90 7.49 0.42
N GLY A 37 7.83 6.60 0.15
CA GLY A 37 9.00 6.38 1.00
C GLY A 37 10.29 6.19 0.22
N ASP A 38 11.22 5.51 0.89
CA ASP A 38 12.58 5.32 0.41
C ASP A 38 12.63 4.51 -0.89
N LEU A 39 11.79 3.45 -1.02
CA LEU A 39 11.76 2.60 -2.22
C LEU A 39 11.27 3.36 -3.47
N MET A 40 10.21 4.17 -3.33
CA MET A 40 9.77 5.02 -4.45
C MET A 40 10.81 6.08 -4.79
N GLN A 41 11.56 6.57 -3.81
CA GLN A 41 12.63 7.53 -4.04
C GLN A 41 13.82 6.90 -4.78
N GLU A 42 14.20 5.68 -4.44
CA GLU A 42 15.22 4.89 -5.16
C GLU A 42 14.82 4.57 -6.60
N ALA A 43 13.52 4.25 -6.84
CA ALA A 43 12.99 4.05 -8.19
C ALA A 43 13.01 5.32 -9.04
N GLY A 44 13.10 6.50 -8.42
CA GLY A 44 13.29 7.81 -9.04
C GLY A 44 12.00 8.62 -9.14
N GLY A 45 12.15 9.92 -9.03
CA GLY A 45 11.07 10.91 -8.97
C GLY A 45 11.31 11.88 -7.83
N VAL A 46 10.39 12.82 -7.64
CA VAL A 46 10.49 13.85 -6.60
C VAL A 46 9.62 13.49 -5.41
N LEU A 47 10.25 13.14 -4.29
CA LEU A 47 9.55 12.90 -3.03
C LEU A 47 9.00 14.22 -2.47
N VAL A 48 7.69 14.32 -2.34
CA VAL A 48 6.98 15.49 -1.77
C VAL A 48 6.83 15.32 -0.26
N LYS A 49 6.44 14.14 0.17
CA LYS A 49 6.23 13.82 1.58
C LYS A 49 6.40 12.33 1.85
N HIS A 50 7.18 12.03 2.88
CA HIS A 50 7.42 10.66 3.30
C HIS A 50 6.24 10.09 4.08
N TYR A 51 5.82 8.84 3.79
CA TYR A 51 4.67 8.19 4.44
C TYR A 51 4.81 8.08 5.96
N LYS A 52 6.01 7.96 6.49
CA LYS A 52 6.27 7.97 7.95
C LYS A 52 5.73 9.22 8.65
N MET A 53 5.60 10.33 7.90
CA MET A 53 4.99 11.58 8.40
C MET A 53 3.45 11.58 8.29
N LEU A 54 2.87 10.52 7.70
CA LEU A 54 1.42 10.34 7.53
C LEU A 54 0.85 9.26 8.46
N ALA A 55 1.73 8.48 9.10
CA ALA A 55 1.38 7.31 9.89
C ALA A 55 0.73 7.72 11.24
N PHE A 56 -0.52 8.12 11.17
CA PHE A 56 -1.42 8.20 12.34
C PHE A 56 -2.34 6.98 12.30
N MET A 57 -1.99 5.93 13.03
CA MET A 57 -2.69 4.66 13.01
C MET A 57 -3.27 4.37 14.40
N GLY A 58 -4.56 4.53 14.52
CA GLY A 58 -5.39 4.25 15.66
C GLY A 58 -6.54 5.24 15.75
N PHE A 59 -7.70 4.81 16.26
CA PHE A 59 -8.86 5.70 16.37
C PHE A 59 -8.54 6.98 17.15
N TRP A 60 -7.81 6.87 18.26
CA TRP A 60 -7.39 8.00 19.08
C TRP A 60 -6.36 8.88 18.41
N GLU A 61 -5.40 8.29 17.68
CA GLU A 61 -4.39 9.06 16.92
C GLU A 61 -5.02 9.85 15.77
N VAL A 62 -6.03 9.29 15.10
CA VAL A 62 -6.79 10.01 14.06
C VAL A 62 -7.56 11.19 14.64
N VAL A 63 -8.20 11.03 15.80
CA VAL A 63 -8.96 12.11 16.45
C VAL A 63 -8.04 13.24 16.93
N THR A 64 -6.91 12.91 17.56
CA THR A 64 -5.95 13.91 18.08
C THR A 64 -5.19 14.63 16.98
N HIS A 65 -5.03 14.01 15.79
CA HIS A 65 -4.27 14.56 14.65
C HIS A 65 -5.13 15.02 13.47
N LEU A 66 -6.44 15.21 13.68
CA LEU A 66 -7.36 15.65 12.61
C LEU A 66 -6.88 16.95 11.92
N GLY A 67 -6.34 17.90 12.67
CA GLY A 67 -5.77 19.12 12.14
C GLY A 67 -4.57 18.88 11.20
N THR A 68 -3.72 17.89 11.53
CA THR A 68 -2.58 17.50 10.69
C THR A 68 -3.04 16.84 9.40
N ILE A 69 -4.08 15.98 9.47
CA ILE A 69 -4.66 15.34 8.28
C ILE A 69 -5.22 16.42 7.34
N LEU A 70 -5.95 17.39 7.86
CA LEU A 70 -6.50 18.49 7.06
C LEU A 70 -5.41 19.36 6.44
N LYS A 71 -4.34 19.68 7.20
CA LYS A 71 -3.16 20.39 6.68
C LYS A 71 -2.49 19.60 5.55
N ASN A 72 -2.35 18.30 5.70
CA ASN A 72 -1.78 17.42 4.67
C ASN A 72 -2.65 17.40 3.41
N ILE A 73 -3.98 17.30 3.54
CA ILE A 73 -4.90 17.38 2.40
C ILE A 73 -4.73 18.71 1.67
N LYS A 74 -4.72 19.84 2.40
CA LYS A 74 -4.53 21.17 1.80
C LYS A 74 -3.18 21.30 1.09
N PHE A 75 -2.13 20.81 1.70
CA PHE A 75 -0.78 20.80 1.12
C PHE A 75 -0.72 19.95 -0.15
N CYS A 76 -1.27 18.72 -0.12
CA CYS A 76 -1.33 17.83 -1.28
C CYS A 76 -2.06 18.47 -2.46
N LYS A 77 -3.24 19.05 -2.23
CA LYS A 77 -4.01 19.77 -3.24
C LYS A 77 -3.21 20.90 -3.87
N LYS A 78 -2.57 21.75 -3.04
CA LYS A 78 -1.74 22.86 -3.52
C LYS A 78 -0.57 22.38 -4.38
N ASP A 79 0.06 21.28 -3.99
CA ASP A 79 1.19 20.71 -4.71
C ASP A 79 0.76 20.10 -6.05
N ILE A 80 -0.35 19.37 -6.09
CA ILE A 80 -0.96 18.84 -7.32
C ILE A 80 -1.32 20.00 -8.28
N THR A 81 -2.00 21.03 -7.78
CA THR A 81 -2.36 22.22 -8.59
C THR A 81 -1.13 22.89 -9.17
N ARG A 82 -0.02 22.99 -8.41
CA ARG A 82 1.23 23.61 -8.90
C ARG A 82 1.93 22.73 -9.94
N PHE A 83 1.92 21.41 -9.75
CA PHE A 83 2.61 20.47 -10.63
C PHE A 83 1.86 20.22 -11.94
N GLN A 84 0.51 20.32 -11.94
CA GLN A 84 -0.36 20.06 -13.07
C GLN A 84 -0.08 18.69 -13.70
N PRO A 85 -0.32 17.57 -12.97
CA PRO A 85 -0.11 16.25 -13.50
C PRO A 85 -1.12 15.89 -14.59
N ASP A 86 -0.69 15.07 -15.56
CA ASP A 86 -1.57 14.47 -16.56
C ASP A 86 -2.47 13.38 -15.93
N VAL A 87 -1.98 12.72 -14.86
CA VAL A 87 -2.72 11.71 -14.11
C VAL A 87 -2.26 11.66 -12.65
N ILE A 88 -3.23 11.48 -11.74
CA ILE A 88 -2.98 11.21 -10.32
C ILE A 88 -3.23 9.72 -10.08
N ILE A 89 -2.27 9.02 -9.48
CA ILE A 89 -2.36 7.59 -9.19
C ILE A 89 -2.35 7.38 -7.68
N TYR A 90 -3.46 6.87 -7.16
CA TYR A 90 -3.63 6.56 -5.74
C TYR A 90 -3.24 5.10 -5.51
N ILE A 91 -2.42 4.83 -4.49
CA ILE A 91 -1.99 3.47 -4.13
C ILE A 91 -2.52 3.18 -2.74
N ASP A 92 -3.53 2.29 -2.64
CA ASP A 92 -4.20 1.97 -1.37
C ASP A 92 -4.56 3.23 -0.54
N TYR A 93 -4.44 3.21 0.79
CA TYR A 93 -4.62 4.36 1.70
C TYR A 93 -5.93 5.14 1.49
N PRO A 94 -7.09 4.45 1.49
CA PRO A 94 -8.36 5.02 1.01
C PRO A 94 -8.88 6.19 1.85
N GLY A 95 -8.52 6.26 3.13
CA GLY A 95 -8.97 7.33 4.02
C GLY A 95 -8.53 8.72 3.57
N PHE A 96 -7.34 8.84 3.01
CA PHE A 96 -6.76 10.06 2.46
C PHE A 96 -7.03 10.17 0.97
N ASN A 97 -6.71 9.11 0.22
CA ASN A 97 -6.71 9.10 -1.24
C ASN A 97 -8.10 9.40 -1.83
N LEU A 98 -9.19 8.82 -1.28
CA LEU A 98 -10.54 9.12 -1.78
C LEU A 98 -11.00 10.55 -1.51
N ARG A 99 -10.42 11.25 -0.52
CA ARG A 99 -10.71 12.68 -0.31
C ARG A 99 -9.99 13.55 -1.33
N ILE A 100 -8.76 13.18 -1.71
CA ILE A 100 -8.03 13.87 -2.78
C ILE A 100 -8.70 13.58 -4.12
N ALA A 101 -9.06 12.32 -4.42
CA ALA A 101 -9.73 11.92 -5.66
C ALA A 101 -11.03 12.69 -5.90
N LYS A 102 -11.88 12.84 -4.87
CA LYS A 102 -13.10 13.64 -4.99
C LYS A 102 -12.81 15.08 -5.43
N TRP A 103 -11.84 15.72 -4.80
CA TRP A 103 -11.47 17.09 -5.15
C TRP A 103 -10.83 17.14 -6.53
N ALA A 104 -9.91 16.24 -6.84
CA ALA A 104 -9.21 16.21 -8.12
C ALA A 104 -10.16 16.01 -9.31
N ASN A 105 -11.20 15.17 -9.14
CA ASN A 105 -12.27 15.03 -10.14
C ASN A 105 -13.03 16.35 -10.35
N GLN A 106 -13.31 17.09 -9.29
CA GLN A 106 -13.97 18.40 -9.40
C GLN A 106 -13.11 19.46 -10.12
N GLU A 107 -11.79 19.34 -10.01
CA GLU A 107 -10.81 20.21 -10.69
C GLU A 107 -10.44 19.72 -12.11
N GLY A 108 -11.02 18.60 -12.56
CA GLY A 108 -10.79 18.04 -13.89
C GLY A 108 -9.51 17.22 -14.06
N PHE A 109 -8.84 16.84 -12.98
CA PHE A 109 -7.68 15.94 -13.04
C PHE A 109 -8.12 14.49 -13.28
N LYS A 110 -7.32 13.75 -14.06
CA LYS A 110 -7.51 12.30 -14.23
C LYS A 110 -7.09 11.54 -12.98
N ASN A 111 -7.98 10.67 -12.50
CA ASN A 111 -7.85 9.93 -11.25
C ASN A 111 -7.80 8.42 -11.49
N HIS A 112 -6.66 7.81 -11.26
CA HIS A 112 -6.46 6.38 -11.32
C HIS A 112 -6.21 5.81 -9.93
N PHE A 113 -6.90 4.73 -9.56
CA PHE A 113 -6.69 4.08 -8.27
C PHE A 113 -6.06 2.70 -8.51
N TYR A 114 -4.82 2.54 -8.09
CA TYR A 114 -4.06 1.30 -8.16
C TYR A 114 -4.10 0.59 -6.81
N ILE A 115 -4.47 -0.68 -6.80
CA ILE A 115 -4.76 -1.50 -5.62
C ILE A 115 -6.02 -0.99 -4.91
N SER A 116 -7.16 -1.50 -5.37
CA SER A 116 -8.49 -1.15 -4.84
C SER A 116 -8.55 -1.29 -3.33
N PRO A 117 -9.19 -0.33 -2.63
CA PRO A 117 -9.55 -0.55 -1.24
C PRO A 117 -10.45 -1.77 -1.10
N GLN A 118 -10.30 -2.54 -0.02
CA GLN A 118 -11.09 -3.75 0.26
C GLN A 118 -12.53 -3.40 0.67
N VAL A 119 -13.24 -2.64 -0.18
CA VAL A 119 -14.62 -2.19 0.08
C VAL A 119 -15.63 -3.34 0.09
N TRP A 120 -15.30 -4.46 -0.51
CA TRP A 120 -16.06 -5.70 -0.47
C TRP A 120 -16.11 -6.33 0.93
N ALA A 121 -15.10 -6.11 1.76
CA ALA A 121 -15.06 -6.61 3.14
C ALA A 121 -15.77 -5.68 4.13
N TRP A 122 -15.72 -4.36 3.89
CA TRP A 122 -16.34 -3.36 4.76
C TRP A 122 -16.51 -2.03 4.02
N LYS A 123 -17.54 -1.26 4.37
CA LYS A 123 -17.87 0.04 3.75
C LYS A 123 -18.09 -0.01 2.23
N GLU A 124 -18.85 -0.98 1.78
CA GLU A 124 -19.24 -1.14 0.38
C GLU A 124 -19.85 0.13 -0.23
N SER A 125 -20.54 0.95 0.59
CA SER A 125 -21.09 2.24 0.15
C SER A 125 -20.07 3.21 -0.47
N ARG A 126 -18.76 2.98 -0.26
CA ARG A 126 -17.70 3.78 -0.92
C ARG A 126 -17.66 3.58 -2.43
N VAL A 127 -18.12 2.43 -2.94
CA VAL A 127 -18.12 2.10 -4.37
C VAL A 127 -18.81 3.16 -5.21
N TYR A 128 -19.94 3.69 -4.73
CA TYR A 128 -20.68 4.75 -5.46
C TYR A 128 -19.84 6.01 -5.67
N ARG A 129 -19.06 6.38 -4.67
CA ARG A 129 -18.17 7.55 -4.78
C ARG A 129 -16.95 7.24 -5.64
N MET A 130 -16.37 6.06 -5.50
CA MET A 130 -15.25 5.62 -6.34
C MET A 130 -15.64 5.62 -7.80
N LYS A 131 -16.82 5.07 -8.15
CA LYS A 131 -17.37 5.06 -9.52
C LYS A 131 -17.55 6.47 -10.08
N LYS A 132 -17.90 7.45 -9.22
CA LYS A 132 -18.09 8.86 -9.63
C LYS A 132 -16.76 9.61 -9.79
N ASP A 133 -15.82 9.37 -8.88
CA ASP A 133 -14.64 10.22 -8.71
C ASP A 133 -13.38 9.66 -9.38
N LEU A 134 -13.41 8.40 -9.91
CA LEU A 134 -12.26 7.74 -10.53
C LEU A 134 -12.48 7.48 -12.00
N ASP A 135 -11.47 7.76 -12.82
CA ASP A 135 -11.46 7.45 -14.26
C ASP A 135 -11.05 5.98 -14.50
N ALA A 136 -10.21 5.42 -13.62
CA ALA A 136 -9.79 4.01 -13.67
C ALA A 136 -9.59 3.43 -12.28
N LEU A 137 -9.98 2.17 -12.12
CA LEU A 137 -9.74 1.37 -10.92
C LEU A 137 -9.06 0.07 -11.31
N TYR A 138 -7.88 -0.16 -10.72
CA TYR A 138 -7.10 -1.37 -10.92
C TYR A 138 -7.23 -2.28 -9.70
N VAL A 139 -7.73 -3.49 -9.93
CA VAL A 139 -7.97 -4.50 -8.90
C VAL A 139 -6.95 -5.62 -8.98
N ILE A 140 -6.58 -6.19 -7.85
CA ILE A 140 -5.48 -7.15 -7.74
C ILE A 140 -5.94 -8.57 -7.41
N LEU A 141 -7.18 -8.73 -6.92
CA LEU A 141 -7.75 -10.05 -6.63
C LEU A 141 -8.78 -10.41 -7.71
N PRO A 142 -8.81 -11.68 -8.21
CA PRO A 142 -9.67 -12.07 -9.32
C PRO A 142 -11.16 -11.78 -9.07
N PHE A 143 -11.66 -12.06 -7.86
CA PHE A 143 -13.07 -11.87 -7.50
C PHE A 143 -13.48 -10.39 -7.40
N GLU A 144 -12.55 -9.45 -7.25
CA GLU A 144 -12.87 -8.02 -7.19
C GLU A 144 -13.47 -7.52 -8.49
N LYS A 145 -13.03 -8.08 -9.62
CA LYS A 145 -13.60 -7.72 -10.91
C LYS A 145 -15.10 -8.01 -10.96
N ASP A 146 -15.50 -9.22 -10.58
CA ASP A 146 -16.92 -9.61 -10.55
C ASP A 146 -17.71 -8.77 -9.54
N PHE A 147 -17.11 -8.51 -8.38
CA PHE A 147 -17.73 -7.64 -7.36
C PHE A 147 -18.02 -6.24 -7.91
N PHE A 148 -17.09 -5.60 -8.56
CA PHE A 148 -17.28 -4.24 -9.08
C PHE A 148 -18.14 -4.22 -10.33
N GLU A 149 -17.92 -5.11 -11.31
CA GLU A 149 -18.61 -5.07 -12.60
C GLU A 149 -20.03 -5.63 -12.52
N THR A 150 -20.22 -6.79 -11.87
CA THR A 150 -21.53 -7.44 -11.81
C THR A 150 -22.44 -6.78 -10.79
N LYS A 151 -21.95 -6.56 -9.56
CA LYS A 151 -22.80 -6.03 -8.48
C LYS A 151 -22.99 -4.52 -8.57
N HIS A 152 -21.95 -3.78 -8.97
CA HIS A 152 -21.96 -2.31 -8.95
C HIS A 152 -21.95 -1.65 -10.32
N GLN A 153 -21.86 -2.44 -11.40
CA GLN A 153 -21.79 -1.92 -12.78
C GLN A 153 -20.67 -0.87 -12.92
N PHE A 154 -19.56 -1.11 -12.24
CA PHE A 154 -18.37 -0.28 -12.26
C PHE A 154 -17.25 -1.03 -12.97
N LYS A 155 -16.94 -0.63 -14.21
CA LYS A 155 -15.88 -1.22 -15.03
C LYS A 155 -14.53 -1.02 -14.36
N VAL A 156 -13.78 -2.11 -14.15
CA VAL A 156 -12.46 -2.12 -13.53
C VAL A 156 -11.46 -2.93 -14.34
N GLN A 157 -10.18 -2.77 -14.05
CA GLN A 157 -9.12 -3.53 -14.70
C GLN A 157 -8.46 -4.47 -13.70
N PHE A 158 -8.56 -5.78 -13.94
CA PHE A 158 -7.80 -6.77 -13.16
C PHE A 158 -6.37 -6.81 -13.69
N VAL A 159 -5.40 -6.52 -12.80
CA VAL A 159 -3.97 -6.42 -13.15
C VAL A 159 -3.10 -7.48 -12.45
N GLY A 160 -3.70 -8.36 -11.66
CA GLY A 160 -2.98 -9.33 -10.85
C GLY A 160 -2.37 -8.73 -9.59
N HIS A 161 -1.89 -9.59 -8.70
CA HIS A 161 -1.34 -9.15 -7.41
C HIS A 161 0.15 -8.80 -7.56
N PRO A 162 0.57 -7.55 -7.28
CA PRO A 162 1.95 -7.09 -7.54
C PRO A 162 3.02 -7.81 -6.71
N LEU A 163 2.64 -8.49 -5.61
CA LEU A 163 3.56 -9.34 -4.86
C LEU A 163 4.03 -10.57 -5.63
N LEU A 164 3.29 -11.03 -6.65
CA LEU A 164 3.69 -12.18 -7.46
C LEU A 164 5.02 -11.89 -8.17
N ASP A 165 5.16 -10.71 -8.75
CA ASP A 165 6.41 -10.31 -9.42
C ASP A 165 7.58 -10.23 -8.44
N THR A 166 7.33 -9.71 -7.24
CA THR A 166 8.33 -9.63 -6.17
C THR A 166 8.76 -11.03 -5.70
N LEU A 167 7.82 -11.98 -5.59
CA LEU A 167 8.09 -13.34 -5.13
C LEU A 167 8.82 -14.18 -6.18
N THR A 168 8.46 -14.02 -7.46
CA THR A 168 9.12 -14.75 -8.56
C THR A 168 10.58 -14.32 -8.77
N GLN A 169 10.90 -13.06 -8.51
CA GLN A 169 12.25 -12.54 -8.58
C GLN A 169 13.12 -12.87 -7.36
N ARG A 170 12.50 -13.30 -6.25
CA ARG A 170 13.20 -13.54 -4.99
C ARG A 170 13.91 -14.88 -5.01
N LYS A 171 15.23 -14.87 -4.99
CA LYS A 171 16.03 -16.10 -4.83
C LYS A 171 15.88 -16.60 -3.39
N LYS A 172 15.58 -17.91 -3.24
CA LYS A 172 15.62 -18.56 -1.93
C LYS A 172 17.06 -18.53 -1.41
N SER A 173 17.25 -18.12 -0.16
CA SER A 173 18.57 -18.21 0.47
C SER A 173 18.86 -19.68 0.79
N ALA A 174 19.86 -20.27 0.14
CA ALA A 174 20.30 -21.63 0.43
C ALA A 174 20.77 -21.81 1.89
N ASP A 175 21.32 -20.73 2.47
CA ASP A 175 21.89 -20.73 3.81
C ASP A 175 20.93 -20.23 4.91
N PHE A 176 19.61 -20.14 4.62
CA PHE A 176 18.65 -19.57 5.56
C PHE A 176 18.65 -20.28 6.92
N ILE A 177 18.62 -21.60 6.91
CA ILE A 177 18.64 -22.45 8.12
C ILE A 177 19.91 -22.18 8.93
N LYS A 178 21.07 -22.25 8.27
CA LYS A 178 22.38 -22.03 8.87
C LYS A 178 22.56 -20.63 9.45
N LYS A 179 22.19 -19.60 8.67
CA LYS A 179 22.30 -18.21 9.10
C LYS A 179 21.46 -17.87 10.32
N ASN A 180 20.29 -18.53 10.44
CA ASN A 180 19.39 -18.30 11.58
C ASN A 180 19.62 -19.32 12.71
N ARG A 181 20.63 -20.21 12.61
CA ARG A 181 20.96 -21.24 13.62
C ARG A 181 19.75 -22.15 13.94
N LEU A 182 18.97 -22.47 12.90
CA LEU A 182 17.78 -23.32 13.01
C LEU A 182 18.15 -24.79 12.86
N SER A 183 17.34 -25.67 13.45
CA SER A 183 17.48 -27.12 13.30
C SER A 183 17.08 -27.56 11.88
N GLU A 184 17.91 -28.41 11.26
CA GLU A 184 17.57 -29.04 9.98
C GLU A 184 16.55 -30.18 10.14
N GLU A 185 16.41 -30.73 11.34
CA GLU A 185 15.55 -31.88 11.64
C GLU A 185 14.12 -31.46 12.01
N LYS A 186 13.93 -30.26 12.58
CA LYS A 186 12.63 -29.77 13.02
C LYS A 186 11.91 -29.03 11.91
N LYS A 187 10.60 -29.21 11.84
CA LYS A 187 9.75 -28.40 10.96
C LYS A 187 9.66 -26.98 11.49
N LEU A 188 9.77 -26.00 10.59
CA LEU A 188 9.71 -24.58 10.93
C LEU A 188 8.26 -24.09 10.93
N ILE A 189 7.93 -23.29 11.95
CA ILE A 189 6.67 -22.54 12.05
C ILE A 189 7.00 -21.06 12.08
N ALA A 190 6.53 -20.34 11.06
CA ALA A 190 6.66 -18.88 11.03
C ALA A 190 5.57 -18.23 11.90
N LEU A 191 6.00 -17.40 12.84
CA LEU A 191 5.13 -16.55 13.65
C LEU A 191 5.05 -15.18 12.99
N LEU A 192 3.83 -14.76 12.62
CA LEU A 192 3.53 -13.50 11.94
C LEU A 192 2.78 -12.56 12.90
N PRO A 193 3.48 -11.85 13.81
CA PRO A 193 2.80 -11.07 14.84
C PRO A 193 2.16 -9.78 14.34
N GLY A 194 2.34 -9.47 13.07
CA GLY A 194 1.82 -8.27 12.40
C GLY A 194 2.91 -7.33 11.92
N SER A 195 2.50 -6.27 11.25
CA SER A 195 3.37 -5.24 10.68
C SER A 195 3.27 -3.88 11.42
N ARG A 196 2.46 -3.80 12.49
CA ARG A 196 2.25 -2.59 13.27
C ARG A 196 2.62 -2.82 14.73
N LYS A 197 3.23 -1.83 15.38
CA LYS A 197 3.63 -1.91 16.80
C LYS A 197 2.52 -2.40 17.73
N GLN A 198 1.28 -1.95 17.52
CA GLN A 198 0.12 -2.35 18.31
C GLN A 198 -0.26 -3.82 18.10
N GLU A 199 -0.18 -4.33 16.88
CA GLU A 199 -0.41 -5.73 16.56
C GLU A 199 0.64 -6.61 17.23
N ILE A 200 1.92 -6.28 17.04
CA ILE A 200 3.05 -7.00 17.65
C ILE A 200 2.94 -7.03 19.16
N LYS A 201 2.66 -5.89 19.79
CA LYS A 201 2.50 -5.80 21.25
C LYS A 201 1.42 -6.72 21.79
N LYS A 202 0.36 -6.98 21.01
CA LYS A 202 -0.74 -7.88 21.40
C LYS A 202 -0.46 -9.33 21.06
N MET A 203 0.03 -9.60 19.86
CA MET A 203 0.13 -10.96 19.32
C MET A 203 1.40 -11.69 19.74
N LEU A 204 2.55 -11.00 19.75
CA LEU A 204 3.82 -11.63 20.06
C LEU A 204 3.86 -12.30 21.44
N PRO A 205 3.36 -11.69 22.55
CA PRO A 205 3.33 -12.35 23.84
C PRO A 205 2.50 -13.64 23.85
N ILE A 206 1.45 -13.71 23.05
CA ILE A 206 0.61 -14.92 22.91
C ILE A 206 1.43 -16.03 22.23
N PHE A 207 2.08 -15.71 21.11
CA PHE A 207 2.91 -16.66 20.36
C PHE A 207 4.06 -17.19 21.22
N LEU A 208 4.72 -16.34 22.00
CA LEU A 208 5.82 -16.75 22.88
C LEU A 208 5.36 -17.68 24.01
N LYS A 209 4.09 -17.62 24.45
CA LYS A 209 3.52 -18.56 25.42
C LYS A 209 3.18 -19.89 24.81
N ILE A 210 2.84 -19.93 23.53
CA ILE A 210 2.45 -21.16 22.82
C ILE A 210 3.68 -21.96 22.37
N ALA A 211 4.72 -21.28 21.88
CA ALA A 211 5.90 -21.94 21.31
C ALA A 211 6.52 -23.04 22.23
N PRO A 212 6.69 -22.84 23.54
CA PRO A 212 7.24 -23.88 24.41
C PRO A 212 6.37 -25.13 24.56
N LEU A 213 5.08 -25.05 24.22
CA LEU A 213 4.16 -26.20 24.28
C LEU A 213 4.36 -27.17 23.12
N PHE A 214 5.14 -26.79 22.11
CA PHE A 214 5.38 -27.57 20.88
C PHE A 214 6.88 -27.72 20.60
N PRO A 215 7.64 -28.39 21.48
CA PRO A 215 9.10 -28.50 21.38
C PRO A 215 9.60 -29.27 20.15
N GLN A 216 8.71 -30.01 19.48
CA GLN A 216 8.99 -30.73 18.24
C GLN A 216 9.11 -29.80 17.01
N PHE A 217 8.72 -28.55 17.14
CA PHE A 217 8.85 -27.54 16.08
C PHE A 217 9.92 -26.52 16.40
N GLU A 218 10.46 -25.90 15.36
CA GLU A 218 11.30 -24.71 15.46
C GLU A 218 10.45 -23.49 15.10
N PHE A 219 10.51 -22.43 15.91
CA PHE A 219 9.71 -21.23 15.70
C PHE A 219 10.57 -20.06 15.25
N ILE A 220 10.14 -19.36 14.22
CA ILE A 220 10.82 -18.18 13.71
C ILE A 220 9.86 -16.99 13.64
N ILE A 221 10.27 -15.85 14.18
CA ILE A 221 9.47 -14.63 14.11
C ILE A 221 9.82 -13.89 12.84
N ALA A 222 8.83 -13.68 11.96
CA ALA A 222 8.99 -12.83 10.78
C ALA A 222 8.68 -11.38 11.17
N GLY A 223 9.71 -10.55 11.29
CA GLY A 223 9.59 -9.11 11.56
C GLY A 223 9.37 -8.32 10.27
N ALA A 224 8.50 -7.32 10.31
CA ALA A 224 8.34 -6.39 9.22
C ALA A 224 9.51 -5.36 9.24
N PRO A 225 10.02 -4.94 8.06
CA PRO A 225 11.07 -3.93 8.00
C PRO A 225 10.63 -2.61 8.67
N GLY A 226 11.51 -2.05 9.49
CA GLY A 226 11.28 -0.74 10.12
C GLY A 226 10.49 -0.75 11.43
N ILE A 227 10.34 -1.92 12.05
CA ILE A 227 9.72 -2.04 13.38
C ILE A 227 10.77 -2.47 14.40
#